data_4c382da1938fb4b4db5bf69a045bd09e
#
_entry.id   4c382da1938fb4b4db5bf69a045bd09e
#
_cell.length_a   1.000
_cell.length_b   1.000
_cell.length_c   1.000
_cell.angle_alpha   90.00
_cell.angle_beta   90.00
_cell.angle_gamma   90.00
#
_symmetry.space_group_name_H-M   'P 1'
#
loop_
_entity.id
_entity.type
_entity.pdbx_description
1 polymer ?
#
loop_
_entity_poly.entity_id
_entity_poly.type
_entity_poly.pdbx_seq_one_letter_code
_entity_poly.pdbx_strand_id
1 'polypeptide(L)'
;MSPRLTRERMLDALEAQAGLVRFTLADPAADPAAPVPSCPDWNVRDLVAHLGAANWWGGANVRDRNPDERSRGLRAVMESAPPAGDGGPALADWYAGLTGELLDTLTDADPDAPAWTFAGPGRAVYWLRRMVHETAIHRWDLENALGGPAATTPLPEDVAVDTVDEFCTAIRPLAAVLRPEPQVTLRLRAVLHGSEGLASGAEPAGAVDPGTDLEWEVPGADDAPEAGVAGPPEALALLLWGRAGADAEGLDVTGDRPALDAALEAGLST
;
A
#
# COMPACT_ATOMS: atom_id res chain seq x y z
N MET A 1 18.69 -4.88 10.48
CA MET A 1 17.35 -4.92 11.15
C MET A 1 16.34 -4.42 10.15
N SER A 2 15.26 -5.15 9.91
CA SER A 2 14.19 -4.68 9.01
C SER A 2 13.51 -3.46 9.64
N PRO A 3 13.34 -2.35 8.92
CA PRO A 3 12.76 -1.12 9.45
C PRO A 3 11.24 -1.21 9.52
N ARG A 4 10.73 -2.08 10.38
CA ARG A 4 9.29 -2.26 10.54
C ARG A 4 8.69 -1.23 11.48
N LEU A 5 7.55 -0.69 11.09
CA LEU A 5 6.75 0.21 11.92
C LEU A 5 6.34 -0.48 13.22
N THR A 6 6.32 0.27 14.32
CA THR A 6 5.70 -0.22 15.58
C THR A 6 4.18 -0.34 15.38
N ARG A 7 3.51 -1.14 16.23
CA ARG A 7 2.06 -1.28 16.20
C ARG A 7 1.34 0.08 16.33
N GLU A 8 1.77 0.91 17.26
CA GLU A 8 1.21 2.24 17.49
C GLU A 8 1.36 3.10 16.23
N ARG A 9 2.56 3.13 15.66
CA ARG A 9 2.81 3.89 14.43
C ARG A 9 2.01 3.37 13.23
N MET A 10 1.78 2.06 13.14
CA MET A 10 0.91 1.48 12.10
C MET A 10 -0.55 1.92 12.28
N LEU A 11 -1.09 1.95 13.51
CA LEU A 11 -2.45 2.44 13.78
C LEU A 11 -2.57 3.92 13.41
N ASP A 12 -1.64 4.75 13.84
CA ASP A 12 -1.60 6.18 13.49
C ASP A 12 -1.51 6.40 11.97
N ALA A 13 -0.69 5.59 11.30
CA ALA A 13 -0.53 5.67 9.84
C ALA A 13 -1.83 5.28 9.12
N LEU A 14 -2.47 4.18 9.53
CA LEU A 14 -3.73 3.75 8.94
C LEU A 14 -4.82 4.81 9.11
N GLU A 15 -4.97 5.35 10.32
CA GLU A 15 -5.95 6.41 10.60
C GLU A 15 -5.68 7.65 9.76
N ALA A 16 -4.42 8.09 9.67
CA ALA A 16 -4.04 9.26 8.89
C ALA A 16 -4.30 9.06 7.38
N GLN A 17 -3.88 7.92 6.80
CA GLN A 17 -4.10 7.64 5.39
C GLN A 17 -5.61 7.51 5.07
N ALA A 18 -6.36 6.84 5.90
CA ALA A 18 -7.82 6.73 5.76
C ALA A 18 -8.53 8.09 5.91
N GLY A 19 -8.02 8.94 6.80
CA GLY A 19 -8.47 10.32 6.95
C GLY A 19 -8.30 11.14 5.67
N LEU A 20 -7.19 10.97 4.95
CA LEU A 20 -6.95 11.61 3.65
C LEU A 20 -7.92 11.09 2.58
N VAL A 21 -8.16 9.78 2.50
CA VAL A 21 -9.17 9.20 1.59
C VAL A 21 -10.53 9.87 1.82
N ARG A 22 -10.98 9.92 3.08
CA ARG A 22 -12.24 10.54 3.44
C ARG A 22 -12.28 12.04 3.12
N PHE A 23 -11.20 12.76 3.42
CA PHE A 23 -11.09 14.19 3.14
C PHE A 23 -11.19 14.48 1.64
N THR A 24 -10.47 13.72 0.81
CA THR A 24 -10.50 13.87 -0.65
C THR A 24 -11.88 13.59 -1.24
N LEU A 25 -12.56 12.55 -0.76
CA LEU A 25 -13.93 12.20 -1.21
C LEU A 25 -14.99 13.17 -0.71
N ALA A 26 -14.79 13.83 0.43
CA ALA A 26 -15.75 14.78 1.00
C ALA A 26 -15.85 16.07 0.20
N ASP A 27 -14.92 16.35 -0.72
CA ASP A 27 -15.04 17.48 -1.64
C ASP A 27 -16.26 17.25 -2.58
N PRO A 28 -17.23 18.18 -2.62
CA PRO A 28 -18.36 18.08 -3.55
C PRO A 28 -17.95 18.00 -5.03
N ALA A 29 -16.74 18.42 -5.38
CA ALA A 29 -16.20 18.34 -6.73
C ALA A 29 -15.55 16.96 -7.03
N ALA A 30 -15.38 16.09 -6.03
CA ALA A 30 -14.88 14.74 -6.24
C ALA A 30 -15.87 13.94 -7.10
N ASP A 31 -15.42 13.53 -8.29
CA ASP A 31 -16.24 12.75 -9.23
C ASP A 31 -16.00 11.25 -9.04
N PRO A 32 -16.98 10.48 -8.51
CA PRO A 32 -16.85 9.04 -8.36
C PRO A 32 -16.75 8.27 -9.69
N ALA A 33 -17.11 8.90 -10.81
CA ALA A 33 -17.00 8.29 -12.13
C ALA A 33 -15.64 8.57 -12.82
N ALA A 34 -14.77 9.39 -12.21
CA ALA A 34 -13.44 9.67 -12.75
C ALA A 34 -12.62 8.37 -12.89
N PRO A 35 -11.94 8.15 -14.03
CA PRO A 35 -11.11 6.96 -14.23
C PRO A 35 -9.90 6.99 -13.31
N VAL A 36 -9.44 5.82 -12.86
CA VAL A 36 -8.23 5.65 -12.04
C VAL A 36 -7.06 5.25 -12.94
N PRO A 37 -6.09 6.14 -13.22
CA PRO A 37 -5.03 5.87 -14.19
C PRO A 37 -4.19 4.62 -13.89
N SER A 38 -3.94 4.34 -12.61
CA SER A 38 -3.16 3.18 -12.14
C SER A 38 -3.97 1.87 -12.10
N CYS A 39 -5.29 1.94 -12.25
CA CYS A 39 -6.20 0.80 -12.27
C CYS A 39 -7.17 0.98 -13.47
N PRO A 40 -6.76 0.68 -14.72
CA PRO A 40 -7.47 1.11 -15.93
C PRO A 40 -8.92 0.65 -16.06
N ASP A 41 -9.29 -0.45 -15.38
CA ASP A 41 -10.67 -0.98 -15.39
C ASP A 41 -11.55 -0.37 -14.30
N TRP A 42 -11.01 0.55 -13.47
CA TRP A 42 -11.69 1.13 -12.33
C TRP A 42 -11.95 2.62 -12.51
N ASN A 43 -13.06 3.05 -11.94
CA ASN A 43 -13.30 4.44 -11.58
C ASN A 43 -13.10 4.66 -10.07
N VAL A 44 -13.19 5.90 -9.62
CA VAL A 44 -13.03 6.27 -8.20
C VAL A 44 -14.02 5.50 -7.30
N ARG A 45 -15.26 5.30 -7.73
CA ARG A 45 -16.25 4.50 -6.98
C ARG A 45 -15.76 3.06 -6.79
N ASP A 46 -15.19 2.43 -7.83
CA ASP A 46 -14.72 1.05 -7.78
C ASP A 46 -13.48 0.92 -6.88
N LEU A 47 -12.56 1.88 -6.94
CA LEU A 47 -11.40 1.99 -6.06
C LEU A 47 -11.84 2.07 -4.58
N VAL A 48 -12.79 2.95 -4.26
CA VAL A 48 -13.27 3.11 -2.89
C VAL A 48 -14.07 1.90 -2.41
N ALA A 49 -14.84 1.28 -3.31
CA ALA A 49 -15.54 0.03 -3.01
C ALA A 49 -14.56 -1.11 -2.70
N HIS A 50 -13.45 -1.20 -3.43
CA HIS A 50 -12.35 -2.12 -3.16
C HIS A 50 -11.73 -1.85 -1.79
N LEU A 51 -11.34 -0.60 -1.48
CA LEU A 51 -10.75 -0.24 -0.18
C LEU A 51 -11.67 -0.55 0.99
N GLY A 52 -12.96 -0.18 0.90
CA GLY A 52 -13.93 -0.49 1.94
C GLY A 52 -14.10 -2.00 2.16
N ALA A 53 -14.12 -2.76 1.07
CA ALA A 53 -14.19 -4.22 1.14
C ALA A 53 -12.91 -4.85 1.70
N ALA A 54 -11.73 -4.31 1.37
CA ALA A 54 -10.45 -4.72 1.95
C ALA A 54 -10.42 -4.47 3.47
N ASN A 55 -10.88 -3.29 3.91
CA ASN A 55 -11.02 -2.95 5.33
C ASN A 55 -11.95 -3.92 6.07
N TRP A 56 -13.14 -4.17 5.53
CA TRP A 56 -14.07 -5.15 6.08
C TRP A 56 -13.43 -6.54 6.18
N TRP A 57 -12.75 -6.96 5.11
CA TRP A 57 -12.14 -8.29 5.03
C TRP A 57 -10.97 -8.46 6.01
N GLY A 58 -10.09 -7.46 6.10
CA GLY A 58 -9.03 -7.42 7.10
C GLY A 58 -9.57 -7.57 8.52
N GLY A 59 -10.59 -6.77 8.86
CA GLY A 59 -11.28 -6.85 10.15
C GLY A 59 -11.94 -8.20 10.41
N ALA A 60 -12.63 -8.77 9.42
CA ALA A 60 -13.26 -10.09 9.56
C ALA A 60 -12.23 -11.20 9.79
N ASN A 61 -11.04 -11.13 9.15
CA ASN A 61 -9.97 -12.10 9.37
C ASN A 61 -9.42 -12.08 10.80
N VAL A 62 -9.43 -10.91 11.42
CA VAL A 62 -9.00 -10.75 12.83
C VAL A 62 -10.09 -11.19 13.80
N ARG A 63 -11.35 -10.78 13.57
CA ARG A 63 -12.48 -11.11 14.47
C ARG A 63 -12.87 -12.59 14.42
N ASP A 64 -13.15 -13.09 13.22
CA ASP A 64 -13.88 -14.35 13.05
C ASP A 64 -12.97 -15.56 12.92
N ARG A 65 -11.71 -15.34 12.59
CA ARG A 65 -10.65 -16.38 12.47
C ARG A 65 -11.02 -17.54 11.53
N ASN A 66 -12.04 -17.36 10.68
CA ASN A 66 -12.55 -18.41 9.79
C ASN A 66 -12.41 -18.02 8.31
N PRO A 67 -11.65 -18.77 7.48
CA PRO A 67 -11.38 -18.43 6.09
C PRO A 67 -12.55 -18.66 5.12
N ASP A 68 -13.46 -19.60 5.41
CA ASP A 68 -14.33 -20.18 4.37
C ASP A 68 -15.55 -19.33 3.97
N GLU A 69 -15.99 -18.38 4.78
CA GLU A 69 -17.20 -17.58 4.51
C GLU A 69 -16.90 -16.19 3.89
N ARG A 70 -15.66 -15.78 3.83
CA ARG A 70 -15.23 -14.41 3.57
C ARG A 70 -15.31 -13.95 2.13
N SER A 71 -15.09 -14.81 1.16
CA SER A 71 -15.15 -14.43 -0.26
C SER A 71 -16.55 -13.99 -0.70
N ARG A 72 -17.60 -14.56 -0.09
CA ARG A 72 -18.99 -14.14 -0.35
C ARG A 72 -19.32 -12.79 0.27
N GLY A 73 -18.82 -12.52 1.48
CA GLY A 73 -18.98 -11.24 2.16
C GLY A 73 -18.28 -10.09 1.44
N LEU A 74 -17.07 -10.32 0.92
CA LEU A 74 -16.29 -9.30 0.20
C LEU A 74 -17.09 -8.69 -0.97
N ARG A 75 -17.67 -9.53 -1.81
CA ARG A 75 -18.48 -9.07 -2.93
C ARG A 75 -19.70 -8.27 -2.48
N ALA A 76 -20.42 -8.75 -1.48
CA ALA A 76 -21.58 -8.05 -0.94
C ALA A 76 -21.22 -6.67 -0.38
N VAL A 77 -20.06 -6.53 0.27
CA VAL A 77 -19.57 -5.22 0.74
C VAL A 77 -19.24 -4.31 -0.44
N MET A 78 -18.53 -4.79 -1.47
CA MET A 78 -18.27 -3.98 -2.67
C MET A 78 -19.55 -3.51 -3.37
N GLU A 79 -20.55 -4.39 -3.46
CA GLU A 79 -21.86 -4.08 -4.06
C GLU A 79 -22.68 -3.08 -3.21
N SER A 80 -22.41 -2.98 -1.91
CA SER A 80 -23.06 -2.02 -1.00
C SER A 80 -22.53 -0.59 -1.09
N ALA A 81 -21.41 -0.38 -1.77
CA ALA A 81 -20.89 0.97 -1.97
C ALA A 81 -21.89 1.83 -2.76
N PRO A 82 -22.11 3.10 -2.34
CA PRO A 82 -23.00 4.02 -3.03
C PRO A 82 -22.71 4.09 -4.53
N PRO A 83 -23.74 4.23 -5.38
CA PRO A 83 -23.54 4.45 -6.80
C PRO A 83 -22.84 5.78 -7.07
N ALA A 84 -22.10 5.89 -8.17
CA ALA A 84 -21.35 7.10 -8.50
C ALA A 84 -22.23 8.38 -8.54
N GLY A 85 -23.50 8.24 -8.90
CA GLY A 85 -24.45 9.36 -8.94
C GLY A 85 -24.79 10.00 -7.59
N ASP A 86 -24.47 9.33 -6.48
CA ASP A 86 -24.71 9.87 -5.12
C ASP A 86 -23.57 10.82 -4.67
N GLY A 87 -22.49 10.90 -5.45
CA GLY A 87 -21.37 11.81 -5.24
C GLY A 87 -20.30 11.31 -4.24
N GLY A 88 -19.19 12.06 -4.20
CA GLY A 88 -18.04 11.76 -3.33
C GLY A 88 -18.38 11.70 -1.83
N PRO A 89 -19.16 12.66 -1.26
CA PRO A 89 -19.53 12.63 0.16
C PRO A 89 -20.25 11.35 0.61
N ALA A 90 -21.12 10.77 -0.21
CA ALA A 90 -21.79 9.51 0.11
C ALA A 90 -20.79 8.34 0.20
N LEU A 91 -19.81 8.30 -0.72
CA LEU A 91 -18.70 7.32 -0.65
C LEU A 91 -17.80 7.55 0.57
N ALA A 92 -17.53 8.82 0.92
CA ALA A 92 -16.75 9.18 2.09
C ALA A 92 -17.36 8.63 3.38
N ASP A 93 -18.68 8.80 3.55
CA ASP A 93 -19.42 8.33 4.72
C ASP A 93 -19.44 6.78 4.79
N TRP A 94 -19.70 6.12 3.66
CA TRP A 94 -19.69 4.66 3.57
C TRP A 94 -18.31 4.08 3.91
N TYR A 95 -17.24 4.62 3.32
CA TYR A 95 -15.87 4.21 3.57
C TYR A 95 -15.47 4.44 5.04
N ALA A 96 -15.85 5.60 5.61
CA ALA A 96 -15.55 5.93 7.00
C ALA A 96 -16.17 4.93 8.00
N GLY A 97 -17.38 4.43 7.73
CA GLY A 97 -18.01 3.41 8.55
C GLY A 97 -17.18 2.11 8.62
N LEU A 98 -16.79 1.58 7.44
CA LEU A 98 -15.99 0.35 7.36
C LEU A 98 -14.57 0.52 7.93
N THR A 99 -13.97 1.69 7.73
CA THR A 99 -12.65 2.00 8.28
C THR A 99 -12.69 2.14 9.81
N GLY A 100 -13.72 2.76 10.36
CA GLY A 100 -13.93 2.84 11.81
C GLY A 100 -14.01 1.44 12.44
N GLU A 101 -14.84 0.55 11.87
CA GLU A 101 -14.93 -0.85 12.33
C GLU A 101 -13.59 -1.61 12.26
N LEU A 102 -12.79 -1.37 11.21
CA LEU A 102 -11.45 -1.95 11.09
C LEU A 102 -10.51 -1.43 12.19
N LEU A 103 -10.44 -0.10 12.37
CA LEU A 103 -9.58 0.53 13.37
C LEU A 103 -9.92 0.06 14.79
N ASP A 104 -11.20 0.00 15.13
CA ASP A 104 -11.67 -0.54 16.42
C ASP A 104 -11.20 -2.00 16.60
N THR A 105 -11.42 -2.82 15.55
CA THR A 105 -11.01 -4.24 15.57
C THR A 105 -9.50 -4.41 15.77
N LEU A 106 -8.69 -3.63 15.05
CA LEU A 106 -7.22 -3.73 15.10
C LEU A 106 -6.65 -3.13 16.39
N THR A 107 -7.33 -2.12 16.95
CA THR A 107 -6.96 -1.51 18.24
C THR A 107 -7.21 -2.47 19.41
N ASP A 108 -8.34 -3.18 19.40
CA ASP A 108 -8.72 -4.09 20.47
C ASP A 108 -8.05 -5.47 20.36
N ALA A 109 -7.57 -5.84 19.17
CA ALA A 109 -6.97 -7.15 18.97
C ALA A 109 -5.59 -7.26 19.61
N ASP A 110 -5.32 -8.42 20.23
CA ASP A 110 -3.94 -8.83 20.51
C ASP A 110 -3.21 -9.01 19.17
N PRO A 111 -2.09 -8.29 18.94
CA PRO A 111 -1.34 -8.38 17.69
C PRO A 111 -0.86 -9.81 17.36
N ASP A 112 -0.66 -10.63 18.37
CA ASP A 112 -0.24 -12.02 18.26
C ASP A 112 -1.42 -13.02 18.16
N ALA A 113 -2.67 -12.54 18.25
CA ALA A 113 -3.83 -13.39 18.08
C ALA A 113 -3.82 -14.11 16.72
N PRO A 114 -4.21 -15.39 16.67
CA PRO A 114 -4.30 -16.12 15.41
C PRO A 114 -5.28 -15.43 14.45
N ALA A 115 -4.84 -15.24 13.21
CA ALA A 115 -5.66 -14.72 12.12
C ALA A 115 -5.29 -15.44 10.83
N TRP A 116 -6.22 -15.52 9.89
CA TRP A 116 -5.91 -15.99 8.55
C TRP A 116 -5.27 -14.87 7.76
N THR A 117 -4.26 -15.19 6.94
CA THR A 117 -3.57 -14.25 6.06
C THR A 117 -3.60 -14.74 4.62
N PHE A 118 -3.14 -13.97 3.66
CA PHE A 118 -2.97 -14.43 2.27
C PHE A 118 -2.03 -15.64 2.15
N ALA A 119 -1.05 -15.76 3.06
CA ALA A 119 -0.12 -16.88 3.11
C ALA A 119 -0.63 -18.06 3.98
N GLY A 120 -1.88 -18.03 4.43
CA GLY A 120 -2.46 -19.04 5.32
C GLY A 120 -2.52 -18.59 6.79
N PRO A 121 -2.46 -19.53 7.76
CA PRO A 121 -2.52 -19.20 9.18
C PRO A 121 -1.38 -18.26 9.59
N GLY A 122 -1.71 -17.17 10.27
CA GLY A 122 -0.79 -16.14 10.73
C GLY A 122 -1.29 -15.42 11.99
N ARG A 123 -1.01 -14.13 12.11
CA ARG A 123 -1.32 -13.29 13.27
C ARG A 123 -2.05 -12.00 12.87
N ALA A 124 -2.79 -11.42 13.80
CA ALA A 124 -3.58 -10.20 13.59
C ALA A 124 -2.73 -9.00 13.12
N VAL A 125 -1.49 -8.87 13.59
CA VAL A 125 -0.57 -7.78 13.18
C VAL A 125 -0.30 -7.77 11.68
N TYR A 126 -0.40 -8.89 10.98
CA TYR A 126 -0.30 -8.95 9.53
C TYR A 126 -1.35 -8.05 8.86
N TRP A 127 -2.59 -8.09 9.33
CA TRP A 127 -3.67 -7.28 8.77
C TRP A 127 -3.50 -5.81 9.07
N LEU A 128 -3.00 -5.45 10.25
CA LEU A 128 -2.68 -4.06 10.55
C LEU A 128 -1.64 -3.51 9.55
N ARG A 129 -0.53 -4.22 9.35
CA ARG A 129 0.50 -3.82 8.40
C ARG A 129 -0.05 -3.74 6.97
N ARG A 130 -0.74 -4.79 6.52
CA ARG A 130 -1.30 -4.85 5.17
C ARG A 130 -2.26 -3.69 4.88
N MET A 131 -3.13 -3.34 5.85
CA MET A 131 -4.11 -2.27 5.66
C MET A 131 -3.48 -0.88 5.64
N VAL A 132 -2.37 -0.66 6.34
CA VAL A 132 -1.59 0.59 6.20
C VAL A 132 -1.16 0.79 4.75
N HIS A 133 -0.51 -0.22 4.14
CA HIS A 133 0.05 -0.08 2.80
C HIS A 133 -1.03 -0.12 1.72
N GLU A 134 -2.04 -0.95 1.87
CA GLU A 134 -3.22 -0.97 1.00
C GLU A 134 -3.88 0.41 0.94
N THR A 135 -4.14 0.99 2.12
CA THR A 135 -4.77 2.31 2.20
C THR A 135 -3.85 3.40 1.64
N ALA A 136 -2.56 3.35 1.93
CA ALA A 136 -1.60 4.37 1.50
C ALA A 136 -1.46 4.43 -0.04
N ILE A 137 -1.30 3.28 -0.69
CA ILE A 137 -1.17 3.20 -2.16
C ILE A 137 -2.49 3.60 -2.84
N HIS A 138 -3.62 3.12 -2.37
CA HIS A 138 -4.91 3.46 -2.98
C HIS A 138 -5.41 4.87 -2.64
N ARG A 139 -4.97 5.47 -1.54
CA ARG A 139 -5.14 6.90 -1.28
C ARG A 139 -4.38 7.72 -2.33
N TRP A 140 -3.15 7.33 -2.65
CA TRP A 140 -2.39 7.96 -3.74
C TRP A 140 -3.12 7.81 -5.09
N ASP A 141 -3.64 6.63 -5.40
CA ASP A 141 -4.43 6.39 -6.63
C ASP A 141 -5.66 7.30 -6.71
N LEU A 142 -6.37 7.49 -5.59
CA LEU A 142 -7.55 8.36 -5.49
C LEU A 142 -7.19 9.83 -5.77
N GLU A 143 -6.16 10.33 -5.10
CA GLU A 143 -5.72 11.72 -5.28
C GLU A 143 -5.23 11.96 -6.71
N ASN A 144 -4.47 11.00 -7.26
CA ASN A 144 -4.02 11.03 -8.66
C ASN A 144 -5.19 11.01 -9.65
N ALA A 145 -6.22 10.23 -9.40
CA ALA A 145 -7.41 10.16 -10.26
C ALA A 145 -8.19 11.49 -10.29
N LEU A 146 -8.28 12.19 -9.15
CA LEU A 146 -9.07 13.42 -9.02
C LEU A 146 -8.28 14.69 -9.33
N GLY A 147 -6.98 14.73 -9.08
CA GLY A 147 -6.18 15.95 -9.23
C GLY A 147 -4.90 15.81 -10.05
N GLY A 148 -4.59 14.60 -10.50
CA GLY A 148 -3.33 14.28 -11.18
C GLY A 148 -2.14 14.11 -10.22
N PRO A 149 -0.96 13.68 -10.73
CA PRO A 149 0.20 13.35 -9.90
C PRO A 149 0.69 14.49 -9.00
N ALA A 150 0.54 15.73 -9.45
CA ALA A 150 0.97 16.90 -8.70
C ALA A 150 0.06 17.23 -7.49
N ALA A 151 -1.13 16.62 -7.42
CA ALA A 151 -2.07 16.81 -6.31
C ALA A 151 -1.97 15.71 -5.24
N THR A 152 -1.11 14.70 -5.44
CA THR A 152 -0.95 13.63 -4.47
C THR A 152 -0.21 14.10 -3.21
N THR A 153 -0.70 13.70 -2.06
CA THR A 153 0.00 13.93 -0.79
C THR A 153 1.14 12.92 -0.67
N PRO A 154 2.38 13.35 -0.37
CA PRO A 154 3.50 12.44 -0.21
C PRO A 154 3.24 11.37 0.86
N LEU A 155 3.77 10.16 0.63
CA LEU A 155 3.79 9.12 1.67
C LEU A 155 4.78 9.53 2.77
N PRO A 156 4.43 9.38 4.06
CA PRO A 156 5.43 9.51 5.13
C PRO A 156 6.62 8.57 4.87
N GLU A 157 7.84 9.04 5.06
CA GLU A 157 9.07 8.30 4.70
C GLU A 157 9.12 6.91 5.35
N ASP A 158 8.77 6.81 6.63
CA ASP A 158 8.73 5.56 7.37
C ASP A 158 7.66 4.58 6.84
N VAL A 159 6.50 5.09 6.41
CA VAL A 159 5.45 4.29 5.77
C VAL A 159 5.91 3.81 4.39
N ALA A 160 6.55 4.68 3.61
CA ALA A 160 7.08 4.32 2.30
C ALA A 160 8.16 3.24 2.39
N VAL A 161 9.09 3.37 3.35
CA VAL A 161 10.11 2.35 3.66
C VAL A 161 9.46 1.01 4.01
N ASP A 162 8.47 1.01 4.92
CA ASP A 162 7.79 -0.23 5.32
C ASP A 162 6.93 -0.80 4.19
N THR A 163 6.45 0.03 3.25
CA THR A 163 5.76 -0.41 2.03
C THR A 163 6.71 -1.19 1.10
N VAL A 164 7.95 -0.71 0.92
CA VAL A 164 8.98 -1.44 0.16
C VAL A 164 9.33 -2.76 0.86
N ASP A 165 9.51 -2.74 2.19
CA ASP A 165 9.82 -3.96 2.96
C ASP A 165 8.66 -4.97 2.90
N GLU A 166 7.40 -4.54 3.03
CA GLU A 166 6.25 -5.44 2.89
C GLU A 166 6.20 -6.06 1.49
N PHE A 167 6.42 -5.26 0.47
CA PHE A 167 6.45 -5.76 -0.91
C PHE A 167 7.48 -6.88 -1.05
N CYS A 168 8.72 -6.65 -0.64
CA CYS A 168 9.81 -7.62 -0.80
C CYS A 168 9.65 -8.87 0.10
N THR A 169 9.13 -8.70 1.32
CA THR A 169 9.10 -9.76 2.33
C THR A 169 7.77 -10.52 2.43
N ALA A 170 6.69 -9.97 1.92
CA ALA A 170 5.35 -10.57 2.01
C ALA A 170 4.65 -10.69 0.66
N ILE A 171 4.55 -9.59 -0.10
CA ILE A 171 3.74 -9.57 -1.32
C ILE A 171 4.42 -10.35 -2.44
N ARG A 172 5.68 -10.08 -2.72
CA ARG A 172 6.42 -10.78 -3.80
C ARG A 172 6.56 -12.29 -3.55
N PRO A 173 6.91 -12.78 -2.35
CA PRO A 173 6.90 -14.21 -2.05
C PRO A 173 5.54 -14.87 -2.25
N LEU A 174 4.45 -14.18 -1.91
CA LEU A 174 3.10 -14.66 -2.14
C LEU A 174 2.77 -14.72 -3.65
N ALA A 175 3.11 -13.68 -4.39
CA ALA A 175 2.90 -13.62 -5.83
C ALA A 175 3.70 -14.74 -6.57
N ALA A 176 4.87 -15.13 -6.08
CA ALA A 176 5.67 -16.21 -6.65
C ALA A 176 4.96 -17.58 -6.67
N VAL A 177 3.95 -17.79 -5.82
CA VAL A 177 3.12 -19.01 -5.83
C VAL A 177 2.16 -19.03 -7.01
N LEU A 178 1.75 -17.85 -7.51
CA LEU A 178 0.72 -17.70 -8.53
C LEU A 178 1.26 -17.24 -9.89
N ARG A 179 2.50 -16.77 -9.93
CA ARG A 179 3.11 -16.13 -11.11
C ARG A 179 4.54 -16.65 -11.32
N PRO A 180 5.03 -16.60 -12.56
CA PRO A 180 6.45 -16.85 -12.85
C PRO A 180 7.35 -15.90 -12.06
N GLU A 181 8.55 -16.35 -11.76
CA GLU A 181 9.60 -15.51 -11.19
C GLU A 181 9.94 -14.36 -12.17
N PRO A 182 10.28 -13.17 -11.68
CA PRO A 182 10.74 -12.07 -12.54
C PRO A 182 11.93 -12.50 -13.38
N GLN A 183 12.00 -12.00 -14.60
CA GLN A 183 13.13 -12.24 -15.49
C GLN A 183 14.28 -11.24 -15.23
N VAL A 184 14.34 -10.70 -14.03
CA VAL A 184 15.38 -9.80 -13.53
C VAL A 184 15.53 -9.98 -12.02
N THR A 185 16.74 -10.04 -11.51
CA THR A 185 17.01 -9.85 -10.08
C THR A 185 17.10 -8.37 -9.81
N LEU A 186 16.18 -7.87 -8.97
CA LEU A 186 16.08 -6.44 -8.68
C LEU A 186 16.69 -6.12 -7.31
N ARG A 187 17.70 -5.23 -7.30
CA ARG A 187 18.29 -4.68 -6.08
C ARG A 187 17.74 -3.28 -5.83
N LEU A 188 17.16 -3.07 -4.68
CA LEU A 188 16.54 -1.82 -4.29
C LEU A 188 17.37 -1.16 -3.20
N ARG A 189 17.58 0.16 -3.30
CA ARG A 189 18.25 0.94 -2.27
C ARG A 189 17.48 2.22 -1.98
N ALA A 190 16.90 2.33 -0.78
CA ALA A 190 16.26 3.55 -0.35
C ALA A 190 17.30 4.56 0.15
N VAL A 191 17.27 5.76 -0.45
CA VAL A 191 18.05 6.92 -0.04
C VAL A 191 17.20 7.75 0.90
N LEU A 192 17.53 7.73 2.19
CA LEU A 192 16.77 8.46 3.21
C LEU A 192 17.21 9.92 3.25
N HIS A 193 16.23 10.80 3.33
CA HIS A 193 16.52 12.22 3.60
C HIS A 193 16.79 12.36 5.09
N GLY A 194 18.04 12.60 5.46
CA GLY A 194 18.37 12.93 6.84
C GLY A 194 17.47 14.09 7.30
N SER A 195 17.04 14.06 8.55
CA SER A 195 16.17 15.05 9.18
C SER A 195 16.81 16.45 9.29
N GLU A 196 17.24 17.02 8.18
CA GLU A 196 17.61 18.43 8.09
C GLU A 196 16.32 19.26 8.03
N GLY A 197 15.75 19.58 9.19
CA GLY A 197 14.72 20.62 9.25
C GLY A 197 13.53 20.42 10.17
N LEU A 198 13.46 19.39 10.99
CA LEU A 198 12.44 19.35 12.05
C LEU A 198 13.00 19.85 13.37
N ALA A 199 12.95 21.17 13.56
CA ALA A 199 13.06 21.79 14.85
C ALA A 199 11.81 21.45 15.67
N SER A 200 11.93 20.53 16.59
CA SER A 200 11.19 20.40 17.85
C SER A 200 11.17 18.96 18.36
N GLY A 201 12.09 18.57 19.16
CA GLY A 201 11.99 17.95 20.51
C GLY A 201 11.16 16.68 20.73
N ALA A 202 10.85 15.85 19.74
CA ALA A 202 10.37 14.50 19.99
C ALA A 202 10.90 13.59 18.89
N GLU A 203 11.88 12.75 19.21
CA GLU A 203 12.27 11.65 18.33
C GLU A 203 11.10 10.66 18.23
N PRO A 204 10.56 10.36 17.04
CA PRO A 204 9.58 9.30 16.90
C PRO A 204 10.26 7.96 17.19
N ALA A 205 9.68 7.17 18.07
CA ALA A 205 10.13 5.82 18.35
C ALA A 205 10.05 4.99 17.04
N GLY A 206 11.23 4.60 16.51
CA GLY A 206 11.34 3.87 15.25
C GLY A 206 12.09 4.61 14.14
N ALA A 207 12.66 5.79 14.42
CA ALA A 207 13.47 6.52 13.45
C ALA A 207 14.62 5.64 12.94
N VAL A 208 14.70 5.49 11.62
CA VAL A 208 15.85 4.90 10.94
C VAL A 208 17.00 5.88 11.10
N ASP A 209 18.18 5.39 11.45
CA ASP A 209 19.39 6.23 11.64
C ASP A 209 19.63 7.04 10.34
N PRO A 210 19.67 8.37 10.38
CA PRO A 210 19.94 9.18 9.21
C PRO A 210 21.33 8.85 8.67
N GLY A 211 21.39 8.37 7.43
CA GLY A 211 22.63 7.99 6.75
C GLY A 211 22.84 6.49 6.59
N THR A 212 21.90 5.66 6.99
CA THR A 212 21.94 4.21 6.69
C THR A 212 21.03 3.92 5.50
N ASP A 213 21.61 3.66 4.33
CA ASP A 213 20.84 3.17 3.17
C ASP A 213 20.20 1.83 3.52
N LEU A 214 18.94 1.67 3.15
CA LEU A 214 18.22 0.41 3.29
C LEU A 214 18.20 -0.31 1.96
N GLU A 215 18.51 -1.60 1.98
CA GLU A 215 18.59 -2.41 0.77
C GLU A 215 17.67 -3.62 0.85
N TRP A 216 17.06 -3.95 -0.29
CA TRP A 216 16.26 -5.15 -0.49
C TRP A 216 16.64 -5.80 -1.80
N GLU A 217 16.31 -7.08 -1.92
CA GLU A 217 16.44 -7.85 -3.15
C GLU A 217 15.11 -8.51 -3.47
N VAL A 218 14.67 -8.38 -4.72
CA VAL A 218 13.61 -9.20 -5.31
C VAL A 218 14.30 -10.21 -6.22
N PRO A 219 14.37 -11.50 -5.83
CA PRO A 219 15.03 -12.52 -6.63
C PRO A 219 14.33 -12.70 -7.99
N GLY A 220 15.12 -12.83 -9.04
CA GLY A 220 14.69 -13.27 -10.36
C GLY A 220 14.83 -14.77 -10.54
N ALA A 221 14.44 -15.24 -11.72
CA ALA A 221 14.70 -16.63 -12.15
C ALA A 221 16.20 -16.93 -12.16
N ASP A 222 16.56 -18.24 -12.20
CA ASP A 222 17.94 -18.65 -12.30
C ASP A 222 18.63 -18.00 -13.52
N ASP A 223 19.85 -17.49 -13.30
CA ASP A 223 20.63 -16.75 -14.31
C ASP A 223 19.96 -15.46 -14.85
N ALA A 224 18.94 -14.92 -14.18
CA ALA A 224 18.34 -13.65 -14.56
C ALA A 224 19.35 -12.49 -14.47
N PRO A 225 19.33 -11.53 -15.43
CA PRO A 225 20.16 -10.33 -15.34
C PRO A 225 19.84 -9.52 -14.09
N GLU A 226 20.80 -8.73 -13.62
CA GLU A 226 20.63 -7.86 -12.47
C GLU A 226 20.31 -6.42 -12.89
N ALA A 227 19.36 -5.80 -12.19
CA ALA A 227 19.11 -4.38 -12.24
C ALA A 227 19.06 -3.79 -10.83
N GLY A 228 19.62 -2.60 -10.66
CA GLY A 228 19.56 -1.84 -9.41
C GLY A 228 18.68 -0.61 -9.57
N VAL A 229 17.87 -0.31 -8.55
CA VAL A 229 17.13 0.95 -8.47
C VAL A 229 17.37 1.60 -7.11
N ALA A 230 17.87 2.82 -7.12
CA ALA A 230 18.09 3.62 -5.92
C ALA A 230 17.27 4.90 -5.96
N GLY A 231 16.75 5.35 -4.81
CA GLY A 231 16.02 6.61 -4.75
C GLY A 231 15.20 6.79 -3.47
N PRO A 232 14.37 7.83 -3.42
CA PRO A 232 13.48 8.07 -2.29
C PRO A 232 12.54 6.88 -2.04
N PRO A 233 12.25 6.52 -0.78
CA PRO A 233 11.38 5.39 -0.45
C PRO A 233 10.02 5.42 -1.14
N GLU A 234 9.39 6.60 -1.25
CA GLU A 234 8.11 6.76 -1.94
C GLU A 234 8.21 6.40 -3.42
N ALA A 235 9.23 6.88 -4.11
CA ALA A 235 9.43 6.57 -5.53
C ALA A 235 9.64 5.07 -5.76
N LEU A 236 10.39 4.39 -4.87
CA LEU A 236 10.55 2.94 -4.89
C LEU A 236 9.23 2.21 -4.61
N ALA A 237 8.45 2.65 -3.63
CA ALA A 237 7.14 2.07 -3.33
C ALA A 237 6.21 2.20 -4.54
N LEU A 238 6.10 3.38 -5.13
CA LEU A 238 5.26 3.61 -6.31
C LEU A 238 5.73 2.81 -7.53
N LEU A 239 7.05 2.65 -7.73
CA LEU A 239 7.62 1.79 -8.78
C LEU A 239 7.18 0.33 -8.59
N LEU A 240 7.38 -0.23 -7.40
CA LEU A 240 7.07 -1.63 -7.11
C LEU A 240 5.59 -1.96 -7.25
N TRP A 241 4.73 -1.00 -6.93
CA TRP A 241 3.29 -1.13 -7.07
C TRP A 241 2.76 -0.71 -8.45
N GLY A 242 3.64 -0.39 -9.42
CA GLY A 242 3.26 -0.07 -10.79
C GLY A 242 2.61 1.30 -10.98
N ARG A 243 2.85 2.24 -10.05
CA ARG A 243 2.35 3.62 -10.10
C ARG A 243 3.36 4.59 -10.70
N ALA A 244 4.61 4.17 -10.81
CA ALA A 244 5.70 4.91 -11.44
C ALA A 244 6.49 4.00 -12.37
N GLY A 245 7.05 4.56 -13.41
CA GLY A 245 8.03 3.89 -14.26
C GLY A 245 9.46 4.05 -13.74
N ALA A 246 10.39 3.31 -14.31
CA ALA A 246 11.80 3.40 -13.95
C ALA A 246 12.46 4.75 -14.37
N ASP A 247 11.72 5.62 -15.07
CA ASP A 247 12.12 7.00 -15.40
C ASP A 247 11.59 8.03 -14.39
N ALA A 248 10.93 7.59 -13.32
CA ALA A 248 10.38 8.51 -12.35
C ALA A 248 11.48 9.36 -11.70
N GLU A 249 11.13 10.62 -11.41
CA GLU A 249 12.04 11.57 -10.80
C GLU A 249 12.62 11.04 -9.48
N GLY A 250 13.93 11.21 -9.31
CA GLY A 250 14.65 10.76 -8.12
C GLY A 250 15.07 9.30 -8.13
N LEU A 251 14.70 8.50 -9.13
CA LEU A 251 15.19 7.14 -9.28
C LEU A 251 16.49 7.12 -10.11
N ASP A 252 17.50 6.40 -9.59
CA ASP A 252 18.75 6.07 -10.28
C ASP A 252 18.75 4.58 -10.61
N VAL A 253 18.84 4.27 -11.91
CA VAL A 253 18.76 2.89 -12.40
C VAL A 253 20.12 2.44 -12.94
N THR A 254 20.56 1.27 -12.51
CA THR A 254 21.81 0.62 -12.91
C THR A 254 21.55 -0.81 -13.41
N GLY A 255 22.51 -1.40 -14.15
CA GLY A 255 22.40 -2.76 -14.66
C GLY A 255 21.51 -2.90 -15.89
N ASP A 256 20.77 -4.01 -16.01
CA ASP A 256 19.97 -4.33 -17.19
C ASP A 256 18.62 -3.61 -17.20
N ARG A 257 18.61 -2.40 -17.76
CA ARG A 257 17.40 -1.58 -17.86
C ARG A 257 16.30 -2.23 -18.71
N PRO A 258 16.55 -2.83 -19.90
CA PRO A 258 15.52 -3.54 -20.65
C PRO A 258 14.84 -4.68 -19.87
N ALA A 259 15.60 -5.44 -19.09
CA ALA A 259 15.04 -6.52 -18.27
C ALA A 259 14.17 -5.95 -17.14
N LEU A 260 14.58 -4.83 -16.51
CA LEU A 260 13.78 -4.12 -15.54
C LEU A 260 12.45 -3.63 -16.14
N ASP A 261 12.49 -2.94 -17.28
CA ASP A 261 11.28 -2.41 -17.91
C ASP A 261 10.30 -3.55 -18.27
N ALA A 262 10.81 -4.66 -18.81
CA ALA A 262 9.97 -5.84 -19.09
C ALA A 262 9.34 -6.45 -17.84
N ALA A 263 10.05 -6.47 -16.71
CA ALA A 263 9.52 -6.97 -15.45
C ALA A 263 8.44 -6.04 -14.86
N LEU A 264 8.64 -4.72 -14.97
CA LEU A 264 7.63 -3.73 -14.56
C LEU A 264 6.36 -3.81 -15.42
N GLU A 265 6.51 -3.96 -16.75
CA GLU A 265 5.36 -4.16 -17.67
C GLU A 265 4.59 -5.44 -17.37
N ALA A 266 5.28 -6.51 -17.02
CA ALA A 266 4.64 -7.78 -16.61
C ALA A 266 3.92 -7.68 -15.27
N GLY A 267 4.19 -6.63 -14.48
CA GLY A 267 3.66 -6.42 -13.13
C GLY A 267 4.41 -7.24 -12.08
N LEU A 268 5.07 -6.58 -11.14
CA LEU A 268 5.80 -7.25 -10.06
C LEU A 268 4.88 -7.73 -8.94
N SER A 269 3.76 -7.05 -8.72
CA SER A 269 2.87 -7.29 -7.58
C SER A 269 1.63 -8.10 -7.92
N THR A 270 1.03 -7.90 -9.07
CA THR A 270 -0.30 -8.50 -9.40
C THR A 270 -0.46 -8.83 -10.85
#